data_a1e803ea7126cf478ab4d1f04f86cefb
#
_entry.id   a1e803ea7126cf478ab4d1f04f86cefb
#
_cell.length_a   1.000
_cell.length_b   1.000
_cell.length_c   1.000
_cell.angle_alpha   90.00
_cell.angle_beta   90.00
_cell.angle_gamma   90.00
#
_symmetry.space_group_name_H-M   'P 1'
#
loop_
_entity.id
_entity.type
_entity.pdbx_description
1 polymer ?
#
loop_
_entity_poly.entity_id
_entity_poly.type
_entity_poly.pdbx_seq_one_letter_code
_entity_poly.pdbx_strand_id
1 'polypeptide(L)'
;LIDYHSEKIKGTLAKGTIRNFQITENYVLKFLKSNKLEDIFLSRLDYKFICDFESFLVQYYPKGHPRAMSHNTVMKHIQRLRKMIRLAYHLEWLDKDPFRRWKTTFEKTDREFLSEHELSNLATYEFPLERLERVRDLFLFSCYTGISYADLNKLTPNNIWKGEDDKKWIVTNRQKTNTRVKVPLMPTALRLIEKYREHPLTEVSGTLFPPITNERANLYLKEIAEACGLTKNLTFHMARHTFATTVTLSNGMPIETVSKLLGHTKIATTQIYARVLDKKVEEDMNKLQEVLQSKSKTPKRPISNLKIIR
;
A
#
# COMPACT_ATOMS: atom_id res chain seq x y z
N LEU A 1 -4.00 -9.73 31.50
CA LEU A 1 -3.33 -8.83 30.54
C LEU A 1 -4.12 -8.68 29.23
N ILE A 2 -4.54 -9.79 28.61
CA ILE A 2 -5.28 -9.79 27.35
C ILE A 2 -6.58 -8.99 27.50
N ASP A 3 -7.39 -9.28 28.49
CA ASP A 3 -8.67 -8.61 28.72
C ASP A 3 -8.48 -7.10 28.97
N TYR A 4 -7.52 -6.73 29.80
CA TYR A 4 -7.18 -5.34 30.09
C TYR A 4 -6.74 -4.59 28.82
N HIS A 5 -5.88 -5.21 28.00
CA HIS A 5 -5.44 -4.63 26.74
C HIS A 5 -6.63 -4.47 25.77
N SER A 6 -7.48 -5.49 25.65
CA SER A 6 -8.65 -5.48 24.76
C SER A 6 -9.66 -4.39 25.14
N GLU A 7 -9.90 -4.18 26.44
CA GLU A 7 -10.73 -3.06 26.90
C GLU A 7 -10.11 -1.69 26.58
N LYS A 8 -8.81 -1.53 26.82
CA LYS A 8 -8.10 -0.28 26.60
C LYS A 8 -8.06 0.15 25.13
N ILE A 9 -8.06 -0.79 24.18
CA ILE A 9 -8.05 -0.48 22.77
C ILE A 9 -9.45 -0.27 22.15
N LYS A 10 -10.53 -0.66 22.86
CA LYS A 10 -11.91 -0.38 22.45
C LYS A 10 -12.12 1.13 22.29
N GLY A 11 -12.67 1.56 21.18
CA GLY A 11 -12.94 2.98 20.89
C GLY A 11 -11.72 3.83 20.53
N THR A 12 -10.48 3.35 20.78
CA THR A 12 -9.27 4.10 20.46
C THR A 12 -8.62 3.67 19.15
N LEU A 13 -8.79 2.40 18.77
CA LEU A 13 -8.20 1.87 17.54
C LEU A 13 -9.28 1.52 16.50
N ALA A 14 -8.89 1.55 15.22
CA ALA A 14 -9.76 1.14 14.13
C ALA A 14 -10.18 -0.34 14.27
N LYS A 15 -11.43 -0.67 13.92
CA LYS A 15 -12.03 -2.02 14.01
C LYS A 15 -11.13 -3.12 13.43
N GLY A 16 -10.49 -2.89 12.28
CA GLY A 16 -9.56 -3.84 11.67
C GLY A 16 -8.30 -4.09 12.50
N THR A 17 -7.81 -3.07 13.22
CA THR A 17 -6.67 -3.21 14.13
C THR A 17 -7.06 -4.02 15.36
N ILE A 18 -8.24 -3.76 15.95
CA ILE A 18 -8.77 -4.54 17.08
C ILE A 18 -8.91 -6.01 16.68
N ARG A 19 -9.53 -6.30 15.53
CA ARG A 19 -9.66 -7.68 15.01
C ARG A 19 -8.29 -8.38 14.88
N ASN A 20 -7.28 -7.66 14.43
CA ASN A 20 -5.93 -8.23 14.31
C ASN A 20 -5.29 -8.57 15.66
N PHE A 21 -5.58 -7.81 16.72
CA PHE A 21 -5.18 -8.15 18.09
C PHE A 21 -5.93 -9.40 18.57
N GLN A 22 -7.24 -9.45 18.41
CA GLN A 22 -8.06 -10.62 18.77
C GLN A 22 -7.60 -11.91 18.11
N ILE A 23 -7.19 -11.85 16.82
CA ILE A 23 -6.60 -13.01 16.13
C ILE A 23 -5.30 -13.43 16.82
N THR A 24 -4.45 -12.48 17.22
CA THR A 24 -3.20 -12.80 17.93
C THR A 24 -3.46 -13.38 19.31
N GLU A 25 -4.39 -12.80 20.06
CA GLU A 25 -4.86 -13.30 21.36
C GLU A 25 -5.31 -14.77 21.27
N ASN A 26 -6.13 -15.09 20.26
CA ASN A 26 -6.58 -16.46 19.99
C ASN A 26 -5.39 -17.42 19.72
N TYR A 27 -4.34 -16.98 19.04
CA TYR A 27 -3.13 -17.80 18.86
C TYR A 27 -2.34 -17.97 20.15
N VAL A 28 -2.26 -16.95 21.01
CA VAL A 28 -1.63 -17.06 22.33
C VAL A 28 -2.37 -18.09 23.18
N LEU A 29 -3.72 -18.00 23.25
CA LEU A 29 -4.54 -18.96 24.00
C LEU A 29 -4.37 -20.41 23.48
N LYS A 30 -4.31 -20.59 22.15
CA LYS A 30 -4.05 -21.90 21.54
C LYS A 30 -2.65 -22.42 21.87
N PHE A 31 -1.66 -21.55 21.91
CA PHE A 31 -0.29 -21.91 22.32
C PHE A 31 -0.24 -22.34 23.78
N LEU A 32 -0.87 -21.61 24.70
CA LEU A 32 -0.96 -22.02 26.10
C LEU A 32 -1.64 -23.39 26.23
N LYS A 33 -2.78 -23.58 25.56
CA LYS A 33 -3.50 -24.86 25.58
C LYS A 33 -2.66 -26.02 25.02
N SER A 34 -1.86 -25.81 23.98
CA SER A 34 -0.96 -26.84 23.43
C SER A 34 0.13 -27.25 24.44
N ASN A 35 0.49 -26.35 25.36
CA ASN A 35 1.40 -26.61 26.48
C ASN A 35 0.67 -27.07 27.75
N LYS A 36 -0.62 -27.45 27.67
CA LYS A 36 -1.46 -27.87 28.81
C LYS A 36 -1.59 -26.80 29.90
N LEU A 37 -1.58 -25.52 29.49
CA LEU A 37 -1.75 -24.37 30.38
C LEU A 37 -3.07 -23.67 30.01
N GLU A 38 -3.85 -23.30 31.02
CA GLU A 38 -5.03 -22.44 30.86
C GLU A 38 -4.65 -20.96 30.89
N ASP A 39 -3.69 -20.61 31.76
CA ASP A 39 -3.13 -19.26 31.90
C ASP A 39 -1.62 -19.35 32.29
N ILE A 40 -0.94 -18.22 32.29
CA ILE A 40 0.48 -18.10 32.65
C ILE A 40 0.71 -16.82 33.45
N PHE A 41 1.48 -16.95 34.56
CA PHE A 41 1.95 -15.78 35.30
C PHE A 41 2.81 -14.88 34.41
N LEU A 42 2.62 -13.58 34.47
CA LEU A 42 3.41 -12.61 33.68
C LEU A 42 4.93 -12.75 33.96
N SER A 43 5.32 -13.09 35.17
CA SER A 43 6.71 -13.33 35.57
C SER A 43 7.38 -14.49 34.80
N ARG A 44 6.60 -15.38 34.18
CA ARG A 44 7.10 -16.49 33.34
C ARG A 44 7.23 -16.13 31.87
N LEU A 45 6.87 -14.90 31.47
CA LEU A 45 7.02 -14.41 30.11
C LEU A 45 8.49 -14.01 29.92
N ASP A 46 9.31 -14.94 29.54
CA ASP A 46 10.73 -14.75 29.21
C ASP A 46 11.03 -14.80 27.72
N TYR A 47 12.28 -14.67 27.34
CA TYR A 47 12.71 -14.76 25.94
C TYR A 47 12.41 -16.14 25.33
N LYS A 48 12.49 -17.21 26.13
CA LYS A 48 12.18 -18.58 25.71
C LYS A 48 10.70 -18.69 25.30
N PHE A 49 9.79 -18.12 26.11
CA PHE A 49 8.36 -18.07 25.76
C PHE A 49 8.11 -17.45 24.37
N ILE A 50 8.84 -16.37 24.03
CA ILE A 50 8.70 -15.71 22.74
C ILE A 50 9.17 -16.62 21.59
N CYS A 51 10.31 -17.30 21.76
CA CYS A 51 10.84 -18.25 20.78
C CYS A 51 9.93 -19.46 20.59
N ASP A 52 9.40 -20.00 21.68
CA ASP A 52 8.48 -21.14 21.65
C ASP A 52 7.15 -20.75 20.96
N PHE A 53 6.63 -19.55 21.21
CA PHE A 53 5.43 -19.04 20.54
C PHE A 53 5.68 -18.77 19.04
N GLU A 54 6.85 -18.23 18.67
CA GLU A 54 7.23 -18.07 17.27
C GLU A 54 7.28 -19.42 16.56
N SER A 55 7.94 -20.42 17.14
CA SER A 55 8.01 -21.79 16.62
C SER A 55 6.62 -22.43 16.47
N PHE A 56 5.74 -22.23 17.47
CA PHE A 56 4.36 -22.68 17.40
C PHE A 56 3.60 -22.07 16.22
N LEU A 57 3.74 -20.77 15.99
CA LEU A 57 3.07 -20.09 14.87
C LEU A 57 3.57 -20.59 13.51
N VAL A 58 4.88 -20.81 13.36
CA VAL A 58 5.49 -21.36 12.13
C VAL A 58 4.94 -22.75 11.82
N GLN A 59 4.78 -23.59 12.86
CA GLN A 59 4.37 -24.99 12.74
C GLN A 59 2.85 -25.18 12.83
N TYR A 60 2.08 -24.12 13.10
CA TYR A 60 0.64 -24.22 13.36
C TYR A 60 -0.16 -24.87 12.22
N TYR A 61 0.26 -24.61 10.98
CA TYR A 61 -0.20 -25.34 9.80
C TYR A 61 0.99 -26.00 9.09
N PRO A 62 0.84 -27.21 8.57
CA PRO A 62 1.90 -27.86 7.81
C PRO A 62 2.39 -26.99 6.63
N LYS A 63 3.66 -27.15 6.27
CA LYS A 63 4.23 -26.48 5.09
C LYS A 63 3.43 -26.85 3.84
N GLY A 64 3.05 -25.86 3.04
CA GLY A 64 2.19 -26.03 1.85
C GLY A 64 0.69 -25.96 2.11
N HIS A 65 0.25 -25.94 3.36
CA HIS A 65 -1.17 -25.73 3.67
C HIS A 65 -1.62 -24.32 3.25
N PRO A 66 -2.82 -24.11 2.65
CA PRO A 66 -3.29 -22.79 2.20
C PRO A 66 -3.33 -21.71 3.29
N ARG A 67 -3.41 -22.13 4.55
CA ARG A 67 -3.40 -21.24 5.72
C ARG A 67 -2.05 -21.17 6.45
N ALA A 68 -0.99 -21.80 5.89
CA ALA A 68 0.35 -21.69 6.48
C ALA A 68 0.77 -20.22 6.57
N MET A 69 1.35 -19.85 7.72
CA MET A 69 1.76 -18.47 7.94
C MET A 69 3.07 -18.18 7.25
N SER A 70 3.13 -17.12 6.44
CA SER A 70 4.40 -16.58 5.98
C SER A 70 5.20 -16.02 7.16
N HIS A 71 6.54 -15.96 7.02
CA HIS A 71 7.42 -15.35 8.02
C HIS A 71 6.93 -13.97 8.48
N ASN A 72 6.56 -13.10 7.53
CA ASN A 72 6.05 -11.77 7.85
C ASN A 72 4.73 -11.80 8.63
N THR A 73 3.90 -12.80 8.43
CA THR A 73 2.65 -12.97 9.20
C THR A 73 2.96 -13.34 10.65
N VAL A 74 3.89 -14.29 10.85
CA VAL A 74 4.39 -14.67 12.18
C VAL A 74 4.97 -13.43 12.89
N MET A 75 5.87 -12.69 12.24
CA MET A 75 6.45 -11.46 12.81
C MET A 75 5.40 -10.42 13.23
N LYS A 76 4.29 -10.29 12.48
CA LYS A 76 3.19 -9.41 12.86
C LYS A 76 2.45 -9.88 14.11
N HIS A 77 2.30 -11.17 14.31
CA HIS A 77 1.72 -11.70 15.55
C HIS A 77 2.65 -11.45 16.74
N ILE A 78 3.94 -11.71 16.57
CA ILE A 78 4.96 -11.43 17.61
C ILE A 78 4.99 -9.93 17.96
N GLN A 79 4.92 -9.02 16.96
CA GLN A 79 4.87 -7.58 17.24
C GLN A 79 3.61 -7.15 18.02
N ARG A 80 2.45 -7.78 17.77
CA ARG A 80 1.23 -7.49 18.54
C ARG A 80 1.36 -8.00 19.97
N LEU A 81 1.88 -9.22 20.14
CA LEU A 81 2.18 -9.77 21.48
C LEU A 81 3.15 -8.84 22.23
N ARG A 82 4.23 -8.39 21.57
CA ARG A 82 5.16 -7.41 22.15
C ARG A 82 4.46 -6.15 22.62
N LYS A 83 3.50 -5.62 21.86
CA LYS A 83 2.76 -4.43 22.25
C LYS A 83 1.93 -4.65 23.52
N MET A 84 1.29 -5.82 23.66
CA MET A 84 0.54 -6.18 24.86
C MET A 84 1.46 -6.34 26.08
N ILE A 85 2.57 -7.07 25.93
CA ILE A 85 3.54 -7.29 27.01
C ILE A 85 4.23 -5.98 27.43
N ARG A 86 4.57 -5.11 26.49
CA ARG A 86 5.12 -3.77 26.82
C ARG A 86 4.13 -2.91 27.60
N LEU A 87 2.83 -3.06 27.37
CA LEU A 87 1.84 -2.39 28.21
C LEU A 87 1.95 -2.87 29.66
N ALA A 88 2.05 -4.20 29.89
CA ALA A 88 2.25 -4.76 31.23
C ALA A 88 3.56 -4.26 31.87
N TYR A 89 4.64 -4.15 31.10
CA TYR A 89 5.91 -3.60 31.59
C TYR A 89 5.77 -2.12 31.99
N HIS A 90 5.08 -1.29 31.21
CA HIS A 90 4.84 0.12 31.54
C HIS A 90 3.86 0.30 32.71
N LEU A 91 3.03 -0.68 33.01
CA LEU A 91 2.15 -0.71 34.19
C LEU A 91 2.83 -1.32 35.42
N GLU A 92 4.13 -1.60 35.34
CA GLU A 92 4.92 -2.22 36.41
C GLU A 92 4.42 -3.60 36.85
N TRP A 93 3.66 -4.30 35.98
CA TRP A 93 3.26 -5.68 36.18
C TRP A 93 4.37 -6.69 35.84
N LEU A 94 5.45 -6.19 35.22
CA LEU A 94 6.65 -6.92 34.81
C LEU A 94 7.88 -6.10 35.16
N ASP A 95 8.85 -6.72 35.87
CA ASP A 95 10.13 -6.08 36.25
C ASP A 95 11.06 -5.91 35.03
N LYS A 96 10.93 -6.77 34.02
CA LYS A 96 11.83 -6.80 32.85
C LYS A 96 11.02 -6.99 31.55
N ASP A 97 11.38 -6.26 30.49
CA ASP A 97 10.83 -6.49 29.14
C ASP A 97 11.44 -7.76 28.52
N PRO A 98 10.69 -8.86 28.35
CA PRO A 98 11.18 -10.09 27.74
C PRO A 98 11.61 -9.91 26.27
N PHE A 99 11.10 -8.86 25.59
CA PHE A 99 11.46 -8.51 24.22
C PHE A 99 12.74 -7.67 24.09
N ARG A 100 13.46 -7.39 25.17
CA ARG A 100 14.68 -6.55 25.15
C ARG A 100 15.71 -7.04 24.12
N ARG A 101 15.87 -8.35 23.97
CA ARG A 101 16.83 -8.98 23.04
C ARG A 101 16.21 -9.38 21.71
N TRP A 102 14.89 -9.37 21.60
CA TRP A 102 14.19 -9.81 20.39
C TRP A 102 14.21 -8.74 19.31
N LYS A 103 14.59 -9.13 18.08
CA LYS A 103 14.62 -8.24 16.91
C LYS A 103 13.62 -8.72 15.87
N THR A 104 12.93 -7.79 15.26
CA THR A 104 12.01 -8.07 14.14
C THR A 104 12.80 -8.36 12.88
N THR A 105 12.52 -9.47 12.20
CA THR A 105 13.21 -9.93 11.00
C THR A 105 12.24 -9.97 9.81
N PHE A 106 11.65 -8.84 9.44
CA PHE A 106 10.78 -8.80 8.26
C PHE A 106 11.57 -9.03 6.98
N GLU A 107 11.06 -9.97 6.15
CA GLU A 107 11.52 -10.18 4.79
C GLU A 107 10.94 -9.10 3.87
N LYS A 108 11.76 -8.64 2.94
CA LYS A 108 11.30 -7.74 1.88
C LYS A 108 10.38 -8.51 0.95
N THR A 109 9.23 -7.93 0.64
CA THR A 109 8.31 -8.48 -0.35
C THR A 109 8.23 -7.51 -1.53
N ASP A 110 8.48 -8.02 -2.71
CA ASP A 110 8.26 -7.25 -3.93
C ASP A 110 6.77 -7.03 -4.14
N ARG A 111 6.44 -5.85 -4.62
CA ARG A 111 5.07 -5.45 -4.91
C ARG A 111 4.86 -5.45 -6.40
N GLU A 112 4.02 -6.35 -6.87
CA GLU A 112 3.64 -6.39 -8.27
C GLU A 112 2.82 -5.15 -8.66
N PHE A 113 2.96 -4.76 -9.91
CA PHE A 113 2.22 -3.70 -10.58
C PHE A 113 2.03 -4.08 -12.05
N LEU A 114 1.07 -3.44 -12.73
CA LEU A 114 0.88 -3.67 -14.16
C LEU A 114 1.92 -2.86 -14.96
N SER A 115 2.53 -3.48 -15.96
CA SER A 115 3.30 -2.79 -16.98
C SER A 115 2.39 -1.89 -17.83
N GLU A 116 2.95 -1.02 -18.63
CA GLU A 116 2.19 -0.16 -19.55
C GLU A 116 1.36 -0.97 -20.54
N HIS A 117 1.95 -2.05 -21.09
CA HIS A 117 1.27 -2.97 -21.99
C HIS A 117 0.10 -3.70 -21.30
N GLU A 118 0.30 -4.24 -20.09
CA GLU A 118 -0.75 -4.91 -19.32
C GLU A 118 -1.88 -3.95 -18.94
N LEU A 119 -1.53 -2.69 -18.55
CA LEU A 119 -2.52 -1.67 -18.24
C LEU A 119 -3.33 -1.26 -19.47
N SER A 120 -2.68 -1.13 -20.62
CA SER A 120 -3.33 -0.83 -21.90
C SER A 120 -4.26 -1.95 -22.34
N ASN A 121 -3.80 -3.19 -22.29
CA ASN A 121 -4.62 -4.38 -22.59
C ASN A 121 -5.87 -4.42 -21.71
N LEU A 122 -5.70 -4.25 -20.39
CA LEU A 122 -6.83 -4.21 -19.45
C LEU A 122 -7.82 -3.07 -19.77
N ALA A 123 -7.31 -1.90 -20.19
CA ALA A 123 -8.14 -0.72 -20.47
C ALA A 123 -8.99 -0.89 -21.75
N THR A 124 -8.49 -1.62 -22.73
CA THR A 124 -9.15 -1.82 -24.05
C THR A 124 -9.98 -3.10 -24.12
N TYR A 125 -9.82 -4.01 -23.16
CA TYR A 125 -10.53 -5.28 -23.18
C TYR A 125 -12.04 -5.07 -22.96
N GLU A 126 -12.86 -5.64 -23.85
CA GLU A 126 -14.32 -5.60 -23.76
C GLU A 126 -14.86 -6.78 -22.96
N PHE A 127 -15.48 -6.50 -21.84
CA PHE A 127 -16.09 -7.53 -21.00
C PHE A 127 -17.56 -7.69 -21.34
N PRO A 128 -18.04 -8.91 -21.64
CA PRO A 128 -19.46 -9.16 -21.93
C PRO A 128 -20.34 -9.03 -20.68
N LEU A 129 -19.74 -9.07 -19.50
CA LEU A 129 -20.45 -8.98 -18.22
C LEU A 129 -20.20 -7.61 -17.57
N GLU A 130 -21.26 -6.83 -17.44
CA GLU A 130 -21.23 -5.49 -16.82
C GLU A 130 -20.54 -5.47 -15.44
N ARG A 131 -20.72 -6.52 -14.64
CA ARG A 131 -20.07 -6.64 -13.31
C ARG A 131 -18.53 -6.63 -13.39
N LEU A 132 -17.96 -7.24 -14.43
CA LEU A 132 -16.51 -7.27 -14.66
C LEU A 132 -16.02 -5.93 -15.22
N GLU A 133 -16.74 -5.38 -16.21
CA GLU A 133 -16.45 -4.08 -16.75
C GLU A 133 -16.43 -3.00 -15.67
N ARG A 134 -17.44 -3.00 -14.81
CA ARG A 134 -17.52 -2.07 -13.68
C ARG A 134 -16.31 -2.18 -12.76
N VAL A 135 -15.88 -3.39 -12.38
CA VAL A 135 -14.73 -3.58 -11.50
C VAL A 135 -13.43 -3.22 -12.21
N ARG A 136 -13.28 -3.53 -13.50
CA ARG A 136 -12.18 -3.06 -14.34
C ARG A 136 -12.09 -1.53 -14.32
N ASP A 137 -13.20 -0.82 -14.50
CA ASP A 137 -13.25 0.63 -14.53
C ASP A 137 -12.88 1.27 -13.19
N LEU A 138 -13.38 0.72 -12.08
CA LEU A 138 -12.96 1.13 -10.72
C LEU A 138 -11.46 0.92 -10.50
N PHE A 139 -10.93 -0.21 -10.96
CA PHE A 139 -9.51 -0.51 -10.86
C PHE A 139 -8.68 0.45 -11.73
N LEU A 140 -9.07 0.70 -12.98
CA LEU A 140 -8.43 1.67 -13.85
C LEU A 140 -8.46 3.08 -13.27
N PHE A 141 -9.59 3.50 -12.70
CA PHE A 141 -9.66 4.79 -12.03
C PHE A 141 -8.63 4.91 -10.91
N SER A 142 -8.46 3.85 -10.12
CA SER A 142 -7.42 3.78 -9.10
C SER A 142 -6.00 3.75 -9.71
N CYS A 143 -5.79 3.12 -10.88
CA CYS A 143 -4.52 3.15 -11.60
C CYS A 143 -4.15 4.55 -12.11
N TYR A 144 -5.11 5.40 -12.42
CA TYR A 144 -4.87 6.75 -12.93
C TYR A 144 -4.96 7.85 -11.88
N THR A 145 -5.37 7.54 -10.66
CA THR A 145 -5.49 8.53 -9.57
C THR A 145 -4.69 8.18 -8.32
N GLY A 146 -4.27 6.93 -8.16
CA GLY A 146 -3.62 6.42 -6.95
C GLY A 146 -4.55 6.33 -5.74
N ILE A 147 -5.86 6.59 -5.88
CA ILE A 147 -6.82 6.52 -4.79
C ILE A 147 -7.01 5.07 -4.35
N SER A 148 -7.00 4.81 -3.05
CA SER A 148 -7.18 3.46 -2.52
C SER A 148 -8.63 2.99 -2.64
N TYR A 149 -8.86 1.67 -2.66
CA TYR A 149 -10.21 1.09 -2.67
C TYR A 149 -11.13 1.70 -1.60
N ALA A 150 -10.64 1.81 -0.37
CA ALA A 150 -11.45 2.30 0.75
C ALA A 150 -11.83 3.79 0.60
N ASP A 151 -10.94 4.58 0.00
CA ASP A 151 -11.20 6.00 -0.27
C ASP A 151 -12.11 6.16 -1.49
N LEU A 152 -11.90 5.35 -2.55
CA LEU A 152 -12.69 5.36 -3.79
C LEU A 152 -14.19 5.10 -3.52
N ASN A 153 -14.51 4.08 -2.73
CA ASN A 153 -15.90 3.75 -2.39
C ASN A 153 -16.66 4.84 -1.60
N LYS A 154 -15.95 5.86 -1.14
CA LYS A 154 -16.51 6.98 -0.38
C LYS A 154 -16.55 8.28 -1.17
N LEU A 155 -15.98 8.29 -2.39
CA LEU A 155 -15.99 9.49 -3.22
C LEU A 155 -17.43 9.84 -3.61
N THR A 156 -17.74 11.11 -3.42
CA THR A 156 -19.01 11.72 -3.81
C THR A 156 -18.73 12.85 -4.82
N PRO A 157 -19.73 13.36 -5.53
CA PRO A 157 -19.57 14.54 -6.41
C PRO A 157 -18.92 15.73 -5.70
N ASN A 158 -19.13 15.90 -4.39
CA ASN A 158 -18.54 16.99 -3.60
C ASN A 158 -17.01 16.87 -3.46
N ASN A 159 -16.43 15.74 -3.79
CA ASN A 159 -14.97 15.56 -3.81
C ASN A 159 -14.33 16.08 -5.09
N ILE A 160 -15.12 16.44 -6.12
CA ILE A 160 -14.62 17.00 -7.37
C ILE A 160 -14.59 18.52 -7.26
N TRP A 161 -13.40 19.09 -7.37
CA TRP A 161 -13.16 20.51 -7.31
C TRP A 161 -12.66 21.01 -8.67
N LYS A 162 -13.10 22.18 -9.09
CA LYS A 162 -12.62 22.89 -10.26
C LYS A 162 -11.51 23.85 -9.82
N GLY A 163 -10.32 23.69 -10.40
CA GLY A 163 -9.19 24.59 -10.17
C GLY A 163 -9.34 25.91 -10.96
N GLU A 164 -8.41 26.83 -10.74
CA GLU A 164 -8.38 28.15 -11.43
C GLU A 164 -8.19 28.01 -12.97
N ASP A 165 -7.53 26.92 -13.40
CA ASP A 165 -7.27 26.57 -14.81
C ASP A 165 -8.36 25.68 -15.41
N ASP A 166 -9.56 25.67 -14.85
CA ASP A 166 -10.70 24.81 -15.23
C ASP A 166 -10.44 23.30 -15.09
N LYS A 167 -9.26 22.88 -14.68
CA LYS A 167 -8.97 21.47 -14.45
C LYS A 167 -9.70 20.94 -13.23
N LYS A 168 -10.22 19.73 -13.37
CA LYS A 168 -10.90 19.05 -12.26
C LYS A 168 -9.89 18.28 -11.39
N TRP A 169 -10.10 18.35 -10.09
CA TRP A 169 -9.30 17.70 -9.07
C TRP A 169 -10.18 16.85 -8.16
N ILE A 170 -9.67 15.74 -7.69
CA ILE A 170 -10.24 15.07 -6.52
C ILE A 170 -9.56 15.59 -5.27
N VAL A 171 -10.38 16.01 -4.31
CA VAL A 171 -9.94 16.43 -2.99
C VAL A 171 -10.62 15.54 -1.95
N THR A 172 -9.84 14.75 -1.23
CA THR A 172 -10.36 13.81 -0.23
C THR A 172 -9.36 13.64 0.91
N ASN A 173 -9.81 13.06 2.03
CA ASN A 173 -8.95 12.65 3.12
C ASN A 173 -8.80 11.13 3.11
N ARG A 174 -7.57 10.64 3.22
CA ARG A 174 -7.32 9.20 3.33
C ARG A 174 -7.95 8.62 4.59
N GLN A 175 -8.75 7.60 4.45
CA GLN A 175 -9.39 6.92 5.59
C GLN A 175 -8.36 6.39 6.61
N LYS A 176 -7.22 5.88 6.14
CA LYS A 176 -6.22 5.25 7.02
C LYS A 176 -5.39 6.24 7.84
N THR A 177 -5.11 7.44 7.32
CA THR A 177 -4.15 8.38 7.91
C THR A 177 -4.73 9.77 8.14
N ASN A 178 -5.97 10.00 7.72
CA ASN A 178 -6.64 11.30 7.66
C ASN A 178 -5.84 12.40 6.93
N THR A 179 -4.89 11.97 6.07
CA THR A 179 -4.07 12.89 5.27
C THR A 179 -4.91 13.41 4.10
N ARG A 180 -4.96 14.72 3.93
CA ARG A 180 -5.61 15.35 2.78
C ARG A 180 -4.83 15.03 1.50
N VAL A 181 -5.54 14.60 0.47
CA VAL A 181 -5.00 14.26 -0.84
C VAL A 181 -5.71 15.10 -1.90
N LYS A 182 -4.92 15.66 -2.82
CA LYS A 182 -5.41 16.37 -4.01
C LYS A 182 -4.79 15.75 -5.24
N VAL A 183 -5.61 15.22 -6.12
CA VAL A 183 -5.17 14.54 -7.36
C VAL A 183 -5.81 15.21 -8.55
N PRO A 184 -5.02 15.74 -9.52
CA PRO A 184 -5.56 16.24 -10.76
C PRO A 184 -6.15 15.09 -11.58
N LEU A 185 -7.33 15.29 -12.15
CA LEU A 185 -8.00 14.26 -12.92
C LEU A 185 -7.53 14.28 -14.37
N MET A 186 -6.90 13.19 -14.79
CA MET A 186 -6.55 12.94 -16.18
C MET A 186 -7.80 12.61 -17.02
N PRO A 187 -7.79 12.79 -18.35
CA PRO A 187 -8.94 12.54 -19.22
C PRO A 187 -9.56 11.15 -19.04
N THR A 188 -8.74 10.13 -18.83
CA THR A 188 -9.23 8.76 -18.58
C THR A 188 -10.05 8.67 -17.29
N ALA A 189 -9.59 9.28 -16.21
CA ALA A 189 -10.32 9.30 -14.95
C ALA A 189 -11.65 10.09 -15.07
N LEU A 190 -11.65 11.20 -15.83
CA LEU A 190 -12.85 11.99 -16.08
C LEU A 190 -13.90 11.21 -16.90
N ARG A 191 -13.47 10.48 -17.93
CA ARG A 191 -14.38 9.62 -18.71
C ARG A 191 -15.05 8.56 -17.86
N LEU A 192 -14.30 7.96 -16.93
CA LEU A 192 -14.86 6.95 -16.02
C LEU A 192 -15.87 7.56 -15.04
N ILE A 193 -15.63 8.76 -14.53
CA ILE A 193 -16.60 9.45 -13.68
C ILE A 193 -17.88 9.76 -14.48
N GLU A 194 -17.74 10.25 -15.71
CA GLU A 194 -18.88 10.58 -16.55
C GLU A 194 -19.71 9.35 -16.91
N LYS A 195 -19.05 8.20 -17.20
CA LYS A 195 -19.73 6.93 -17.50
C LYS A 195 -20.69 6.48 -16.40
N TYR A 196 -20.34 6.73 -15.12
CA TYR A 196 -21.13 6.28 -13.97
C TYR A 196 -21.98 7.38 -13.35
N ARG A 197 -22.05 8.58 -13.94
CA ARG A 197 -22.79 9.72 -13.39
C ARG A 197 -24.27 9.41 -13.16
N GLU A 198 -24.92 8.80 -14.13
CA GLU A 198 -26.36 8.50 -14.13
C GLU A 198 -26.64 7.01 -13.86
N HIS A 199 -25.66 6.30 -13.30
CA HIS A 199 -25.86 4.88 -12.99
C HIS A 199 -26.77 4.74 -11.76
N PRO A 200 -27.83 3.88 -11.80
CA PRO A 200 -28.83 3.79 -10.71
C PRO A 200 -28.24 3.56 -9.32
N LEU A 201 -27.16 2.76 -9.21
CA LEU A 201 -26.49 2.51 -7.94
C LEU A 201 -25.72 3.74 -7.42
N THR A 202 -25.24 4.63 -8.28
CA THR A 202 -24.58 5.88 -7.86
C THR A 202 -25.58 6.89 -7.36
N GLU A 203 -26.74 6.98 -7.99
CA GLU A 203 -27.85 7.84 -7.54
C GLU A 203 -28.34 7.44 -6.14
N VAL A 204 -28.56 6.15 -5.92
CA VAL A 204 -29.02 5.64 -4.61
C VAL A 204 -27.95 5.81 -3.52
N SER A 205 -26.68 5.57 -3.84
CA SER A 205 -25.60 5.63 -2.84
C SER A 205 -25.03 7.04 -2.63
N GLY A 206 -25.28 7.97 -3.55
CA GLY A 206 -24.69 9.31 -3.55
C GLY A 206 -23.18 9.31 -3.82
N THR A 207 -22.61 8.20 -4.35
CA THR A 207 -21.18 8.05 -4.61
C THR A 207 -20.84 8.28 -6.07
N LEU A 208 -19.56 8.57 -6.40
CA LEU A 208 -19.10 8.74 -7.80
C LEU A 208 -19.15 7.44 -8.61
N PHE A 209 -19.07 6.30 -7.94
CA PHE A 209 -19.04 4.98 -8.55
C PHE A 209 -19.98 4.03 -7.83
N PRO A 210 -20.54 3.03 -8.53
CA PRO A 210 -21.35 2.00 -7.90
C PRO A 210 -20.57 1.27 -6.79
N PRO A 211 -21.08 1.23 -5.55
CA PRO A 211 -20.37 0.60 -4.44
C PRO A 211 -20.24 -0.91 -4.64
N ILE A 212 -19.11 -1.45 -4.22
CA ILE A 212 -18.83 -2.89 -4.23
C ILE A 212 -17.98 -3.25 -3.01
N THR A 213 -18.12 -4.44 -2.46
CA THR A 213 -17.27 -4.89 -1.34
C THR A 213 -15.85 -5.25 -1.83
N ASN A 214 -14.85 -5.09 -0.95
CA ASN A 214 -13.46 -5.39 -1.30
C ASN A 214 -13.25 -6.87 -1.69
N GLU A 215 -13.96 -7.76 -1.02
CA GLU A 215 -13.92 -9.20 -1.31
C GLU A 215 -14.44 -9.48 -2.74
N ARG A 216 -15.59 -8.92 -3.10
CA ARG A 216 -16.18 -9.07 -4.45
C ARG A 216 -15.29 -8.42 -5.52
N ALA A 217 -14.79 -7.22 -5.26
CA ALA A 217 -13.88 -6.54 -6.19
C ALA A 217 -12.63 -7.40 -6.46
N ASN A 218 -11.99 -7.94 -5.42
CA ASN A 218 -10.82 -8.80 -5.59
C ASN A 218 -11.17 -10.17 -6.23
N LEU A 219 -12.37 -10.70 -6.02
CA LEU A 219 -12.84 -11.90 -6.71
C LEU A 219 -12.95 -11.66 -8.22
N TYR A 220 -13.64 -10.59 -8.62
CA TYR A 220 -13.82 -10.22 -10.02
C TYR A 220 -12.50 -9.82 -10.71
N LEU A 221 -11.56 -9.22 -9.97
CA LEU A 221 -10.22 -8.93 -10.51
C LEU A 221 -9.45 -10.19 -10.90
N LYS A 222 -9.70 -11.34 -10.29
CA LYS A 222 -9.11 -12.61 -10.72
C LYS A 222 -9.72 -13.09 -12.05
N GLU A 223 -11.05 -13.03 -12.19
CA GLU A 223 -11.74 -13.32 -13.45
C GLU A 223 -11.25 -12.39 -14.58
N ILE A 224 -11.09 -11.11 -14.27
CA ILE A 224 -10.55 -10.10 -15.19
C ILE A 224 -9.11 -10.43 -15.60
N ALA A 225 -8.25 -10.79 -14.65
CA ALA A 225 -6.86 -11.16 -14.92
C ALA A 225 -6.78 -12.37 -15.88
N GLU A 226 -7.59 -13.39 -15.61
CA GLU A 226 -7.67 -14.59 -16.46
C GLU A 226 -8.15 -14.24 -17.88
N ALA A 227 -9.23 -13.47 -18.00
CA ALA A 227 -9.77 -13.03 -19.29
C ALA A 227 -8.76 -12.20 -20.10
N CYS A 228 -7.96 -11.37 -19.45
CA CYS A 228 -6.93 -10.54 -20.09
C CYS A 228 -5.59 -11.30 -20.30
N GLY A 229 -5.47 -12.56 -19.92
CA GLY A 229 -4.22 -13.35 -20.01
C GLY A 229 -3.11 -12.82 -19.08
N LEU A 230 -3.46 -12.17 -17.97
CA LEU A 230 -2.50 -11.66 -17.00
C LEU A 230 -2.09 -12.76 -16.02
N THR A 231 -0.79 -13.01 -15.90
CA THR A 231 -0.25 -14.03 -14.98
C THR A 231 -0.17 -13.52 -13.52
N LYS A 232 -0.32 -12.21 -13.31
CA LYS A 232 -0.26 -11.57 -12.00
C LYS A 232 -1.56 -11.76 -11.22
N ASN A 233 -1.43 -11.99 -9.91
CA ASN A 233 -2.61 -12.07 -9.03
C ASN A 233 -3.15 -10.66 -8.76
N LEU A 234 -4.07 -10.19 -9.63
CA LEU A 234 -4.65 -8.87 -9.49
C LEU A 234 -5.38 -8.72 -8.16
N THR A 235 -5.01 -7.68 -7.43
CA THR A 235 -5.71 -7.19 -6.25
C THR A 235 -5.98 -5.71 -6.39
N PHE A 236 -7.04 -5.20 -5.78
CA PHE A 236 -7.36 -3.77 -5.92
C PHE A 236 -6.21 -2.86 -5.45
N HIS A 237 -5.40 -3.32 -4.50
CA HIS A 237 -4.24 -2.55 -4.04
C HIS A 237 -3.13 -2.42 -5.10
N MET A 238 -3.06 -3.36 -6.04
CA MET A 238 -2.10 -3.30 -7.16
C MET A 238 -2.34 -2.07 -8.06
N ALA A 239 -3.58 -1.59 -8.18
CA ALA A 239 -3.87 -0.35 -8.92
C ALA A 239 -3.04 0.83 -8.40
N ARG A 240 -2.93 0.96 -7.08
CA ARG A 240 -2.14 2.03 -6.48
C ARG A 240 -0.63 1.85 -6.68
N HIS A 241 -0.14 0.60 -6.74
CA HIS A 241 1.24 0.30 -7.13
C HIS A 241 1.49 0.65 -8.59
N THR A 242 0.55 0.31 -9.48
CA THR A 242 0.58 0.66 -10.91
C THR A 242 0.58 2.18 -11.11
N PHE A 243 -0.24 2.93 -10.38
CA PHE A 243 -0.19 4.39 -10.40
C PHE A 243 1.20 4.91 -10.03
N ALA A 244 1.73 4.46 -8.89
CA ALA A 244 3.02 4.93 -8.39
C ALA A 244 4.18 4.60 -9.33
N THR A 245 4.19 3.42 -9.92
CA THR A 245 5.28 2.92 -10.76
C THR A 245 5.05 3.28 -12.22
N THR A 246 4.08 2.63 -12.87
CA THR A 246 3.87 2.68 -14.32
C THR A 246 3.36 4.04 -14.79
N VAL A 247 2.37 4.59 -14.07
CA VAL A 247 1.72 5.84 -14.51
C VAL A 247 2.51 7.08 -14.14
N THR A 248 3.27 7.06 -13.03
CA THR A 248 3.96 8.26 -12.56
C THR A 248 5.48 8.17 -12.62
N LEU A 249 6.13 7.31 -11.83
CA LEU A 249 7.60 7.26 -11.74
C LEU A 249 8.24 6.89 -13.09
N SER A 250 7.71 5.91 -13.83
CA SER A 250 8.21 5.52 -15.16
C SER A 250 8.11 6.66 -16.18
N ASN A 251 7.17 7.59 -15.98
CA ASN A 251 7.00 8.77 -16.83
C ASN A 251 7.72 10.02 -16.25
N GLY A 252 8.70 9.84 -15.41
CA GLY A 252 9.57 10.93 -14.94
C GLY A 252 9.04 11.80 -13.84
N MET A 253 7.87 11.45 -13.23
CA MET A 253 7.35 12.23 -12.11
C MET A 253 8.27 12.10 -10.88
N PRO A 254 8.67 13.21 -10.23
CA PRO A 254 9.48 13.15 -9.01
C PRO A 254 8.81 12.37 -7.89
N ILE A 255 9.58 11.59 -7.14
CA ILE A 255 9.08 10.71 -6.08
C ILE A 255 8.35 11.48 -4.96
N GLU A 256 8.77 12.73 -4.70
CA GLU A 256 8.13 13.63 -3.74
C GLU A 256 6.71 13.99 -4.18
N THR A 257 6.53 14.25 -5.47
CA THR A 257 5.21 14.52 -6.06
C THR A 257 4.33 13.28 -5.98
N VAL A 258 4.87 12.11 -6.33
CA VAL A 258 4.14 10.83 -6.20
C VAL A 258 3.76 10.57 -4.76
N SER A 259 4.67 10.80 -3.82
CA SER A 259 4.42 10.66 -2.37
C SER A 259 3.25 11.55 -1.90
N LYS A 260 3.21 12.80 -2.37
CA LYS A 260 2.15 13.76 -2.08
C LYS A 260 0.81 13.33 -2.68
N LEU A 261 0.78 12.91 -3.94
CA LEU A 261 -0.43 12.39 -4.62
C LEU A 261 -0.98 11.14 -3.92
N LEU A 262 -0.10 10.27 -3.46
CA LEU A 262 -0.46 9.09 -2.69
C LEU A 262 -0.86 9.41 -1.23
N GLY A 263 -0.64 10.62 -0.73
CA GLY A 263 -0.88 10.99 0.66
C GLY A 263 -0.04 10.18 1.65
N HIS A 264 1.22 9.93 1.32
CA HIS A 264 2.17 9.31 2.23
C HIS A 264 2.77 10.38 3.16
N THR A 265 2.77 10.12 4.45
CA THR A 265 3.37 11.02 5.47
C THR A 265 4.90 10.89 5.54
N LYS A 266 5.45 9.79 4.99
CA LYS A 266 6.89 9.52 4.96
C LYS A 266 7.27 9.10 3.54
N ILE A 267 8.27 9.75 2.94
CA ILE A 267 8.75 9.44 1.60
C ILE A 267 9.27 8.00 1.47
N ALA A 268 9.83 7.45 2.56
CA ALA A 268 10.28 6.06 2.63
C ALA A 268 9.16 5.05 2.25
N THR A 269 7.88 5.41 2.44
CA THR A 269 6.76 4.59 2.01
C THR A 269 6.61 4.57 0.48
N THR A 270 7.08 5.61 -0.21
CA THR A 270 7.06 5.72 -1.68
C THR A 270 8.32 5.12 -2.31
N GLN A 271 9.44 5.12 -1.59
CA GLN A 271 10.72 4.57 -2.07
C GLN A 271 10.68 3.08 -2.42
N ILE A 272 9.69 2.34 -1.90
CA ILE A 272 9.47 0.95 -2.31
C ILE A 272 9.19 0.81 -3.81
N TYR A 273 8.63 1.85 -4.45
CA TYR A 273 8.32 1.87 -5.89
C TYR A 273 9.51 2.30 -6.75
N ALA A 274 10.45 3.05 -6.21
CA ALA A 274 11.61 3.56 -6.95
C ALA A 274 12.62 2.47 -7.33
N ARG A 275 12.54 1.29 -6.71
CA ARG A 275 13.50 0.18 -6.91
C ARG A 275 13.33 -0.56 -8.24
N VAL A 276 12.30 -0.27 -9.00
CA VAL A 276 11.85 -1.12 -10.13
C VAL A 276 12.21 -0.53 -11.49
N LEU A 277 12.95 0.58 -11.56
CA LEU A 277 13.07 1.36 -12.79
C LEU A 277 14.49 1.33 -13.38
N ASP A 278 15.00 0.14 -13.71
CA ASP A 278 16.26 0.01 -14.48
C ASP A 278 16.20 0.80 -15.80
N LYS A 279 15.05 0.75 -16.49
CA LYS A 279 14.79 1.56 -17.69
C LYS A 279 14.94 3.07 -17.44
N LYS A 280 14.47 3.56 -16.29
CA LYS A 280 14.64 4.97 -15.94
C LYS A 280 16.07 5.33 -15.62
N VAL A 281 16.82 4.46 -14.97
CA VAL A 281 18.27 4.66 -14.76
C VAL A 281 18.99 4.80 -16.09
N GLU A 282 18.67 3.95 -17.05
CA GLU A 282 19.23 4.02 -18.42
C GLU A 282 18.85 5.35 -19.10
N GLU A 283 17.58 5.74 -19.08
CA GLU A 283 17.11 7.00 -19.66
C GLU A 283 17.78 8.23 -19.01
N ASP A 284 17.89 8.26 -17.69
CA ASP A 284 18.50 9.36 -16.96
C ASP A 284 20.01 9.42 -17.20
N MET A 285 20.68 8.28 -17.33
CA MET A 285 22.10 8.20 -17.72
C MET A 285 22.34 8.68 -19.16
N ASN A 286 21.45 8.33 -20.10
CA ASN A 286 21.53 8.81 -21.47
C ASN A 286 21.36 10.34 -21.54
N LYS A 287 20.38 10.91 -20.83
CA LYS A 287 20.20 12.36 -20.71
C LYS A 287 21.42 13.05 -20.11
N LEU A 288 21.99 12.47 -19.04
CA LEU A 288 23.20 12.99 -18.42
C LEU A 288 24.37 13.00 -19.43
N GLN A 289 24.53 11.93 -20.21
CA GLN A 289 25.55 11.84 -21.23
C GLN A 289 25.39 12.94 -22.29
N GLU A 290 24.17 13.19 -22.78
CA GLU A 290 23.89 14.27 -23.73
C GLU A 290 24.26 15.66 -23.16
N VAL A 291 23.89 15.94 -21.89
CA VAL A 291 24.24 17.19 -21.20
C VAL A 291 25.75 17.36 -21.06
N LEU A 292 26.48 16.30 -20.72
CA LEU A 292 27.94 16.35 -20.59
C LEU A 292 28.62 16.56 -21.94
N GLN A 293 28.14 15.92 -23.02
CA GLN A 293 28.64 16.10 -24.38
C GLN A 293 28.39 17.52 -24.90
N SER A 294 27.23 18.11 -24.63
CA SER A 294 26.91 19.49 -25.03
C SER A 294 27.83 20.50 -24.34
N LYS A 295 28.14 20.30 -23.06
CA LYS A 295 29.08 21.16 -22.30
C LYS A 295 30.51 21.04 -22.78
N SER A 296 30.93 19.86 -23.27
CA SER A 296 32.30 19.66 -23.81
C SER A 296 32.51 20.32 -25.18
N LYS A 297 31.43 20.58 -25.92
CA LYS A 297 31.45 21.26 -27.23
C LYS A 297 31.47 22.80 -27.15
N THR A 298 31.33 23.38 -25.95
CA THR A 298 31.44 24.85 -25.80
C THR A 298 32.90 25.25 -25.92
N PRO A 299 33.30 26.07 -26.92
CA PRO A 299 34.70 26.42 -27.12
C PRO A 299 35.22 27.20 -25.90
N LYS A 300 36.38 26.80 -25.38
CA LYS A 300 37.10 27.57 -24.36
C LYS A 300 37.38 28.94 -24.99
N ARG A 301 36.89 30.03 -24.35
CA ARG A 301 37.28 31.40 -24.75
C ARG A 301 38.80 31.47 -24.76
N PRO A 302 39.44 31.99 -25.83
CA PRO A 302 40.87 32.18 -25.84
C PRO A 302 41.25 33.16 -24.74
N ILE A 303 42.21 32.79 -23.92
CA ILE A 303 42.81 33.68 -22.92
C ILE A 303 43.49 34.79 -23.72
N SER A 304 42.87 35.97 -23.77
CA SER A 304 43.46 37.14 -24.40
C SER A 304 44.72 37.54 -23.63
N ASN A 305 45.83 37.67 -24.37
CA ASN A 305 47.16 38.02 -23.93
C ASN A 305 47.17 39.14 -22.88
N LEU A 306 47.64 38.83 -21.69
CA LEU A 306 48.15 39.83 -20.74
C LEU A 306 49.35 40.49 -21.36
N LYS A 307 49.23 41.74 -21.84
CA LYS A 307 50.37 42.59 -22.18
C LYS A 307 51.12 42.91 -20.89
N ILE A 308 52.31 42.35 -20.78
CA ILE A 308 53.30 42.81 -19.77
C ILE A 308 53.75 44.16 -20.20
N ILE A 309 53.38 45.22 -19.42
CA ILE A 309 53.98 46.57 -19.53
C ILE A 309 55.25 46.54 -18.70
N ARG A 310 56.35 46.78 -19.37
CA ARG A 310 57.68 47.06 -18.75
C ARG A 310 57.68 48.46 -18.18
#